data_714d56165902e5b6322a4b76a791fc60
#
_entry.id   714d56165902e5b6322a4b76a791fc60
#
_cell.length_a   1.000
_cell.length_b   1.000
_cell.length_c   1.000
_cell.angle_alpha   90.00
_cell.angle_beta   90.00
_cell.angle_gamma   90.00
#
_symmetry.space_group_name_H-M   'P 1'
#
loop_
_entity.id
_entity.type
_entity.pdbx_description
1 polymer ?
#
loop_
_entity_poly.entity_id
_entity_poly.type
_entity_poly.pdbx_seq_one_letter_code
_entity_poly.pdbx_strand_id
1 'polypeptide(L)'
;MTPKTPGLSTRVSDGTAIVTISNPAKRNAMTSDMWRAVPELVERLAGDCSVRVLVLTGEGNTFCAGADIGSLRESGDENRGLAQAAEEALAAFPKPSLAAIRGYCVGGGSQLAAACDLRFAEEGALFGITPAKLGIVYPAASTRRLVRLVGPATAKYLLFSGELIGCERALRTGLVDEVLPEGELDKRVADFSAVLASRSQLTQAAAKEFADGPASPERSAYWEEQARGSGDTAEGVTAFLERRAPRFDWTV
;
A
#
# COMPACT_ATOMS: atom_id res chain seq x y z
N MET A 1 -30.63 5.34 8.84
CA MET A 1 -29.64 4.50 8.15
C MET A 1 -29.02 3.56 9.18
N THR A 2 -29.11 2.26 8.98
CA THR A 2 -28.45 1.27 9.85
C THR A 2 -26.93 1.51 9.76
N PRO A 3 -26.19 1.57 10.89
CA PRO A 3 -24.75 1.75 10.86
C PRO A 3 -24.14 0.59 10.07
N LYS A 4 -23.29 0.91 9.10
CA LYS A 4 -22.56 -0.08 8.30
C LYS A 4 -21.55 -0.79 9.20
N THR A 5 -21.56 -2.11 9.19
CA THR A 5 -20.61 -2.92 9.98
C THR A 5 -19.16 -2.64 9.51
N PRO A 6 -18.22 -2.37 10.44
CA PRO A 6 -16.82 -2.21 10.10
C PRO A 6 -16.28 -3.44 9.38
N GLY A 7 -15.46 -3.24 8.33
CA GLY A 7 -14.89 -4.35 7.59
C GLY A 7 -13.99 -3.91 6.43
N LEU A 8 -13.45 -4.90 5.72
CA LEU A 8 -12.73 -4.74 4.47
C LEU A 8 -13.62 -5.24 3.34
N SER A 9 -13.72 -4.49 2.26
CA SER A 9 -14.39 -4.96 1.04
C SER A 9 -13.39 -4.99 -0.12
N THR A 10 -13.60 -5.92 -1.06
CA THR A 10 -12.72 -6.07 -2.22
C THR A 10 -13.55 -6.11 -3.49
N ARG A 11 -13.11 -5.38 -4.50
CA ARG A 11 -13.61 -5.45 -5.87
C ARG A 11 -12.45 -5.67 -6.81
N VAL A 12 -12.57 -6.64 -7.72
CA VAL A 12 -11.58 -6.89 -8.77
C VAL A 12 -12.20 -6.53 -10.12
N SER A 13 -11.52 -5.70 -10.89
CA SER A 13 -11.88 -5.38 -12.27
C SER A 13 -10.64 -4.96 -13.05
N ASP A 14 -10.55 -5.37 -14.31
CA ASP A 14 -9.49 -4.96 -15.24
C ASP A 14 -8.07 -5.12 -14.68
N GLY A 15 -7.82 -6.25 -13.99
CA GLY A 15 -6.54 -6.55 -13.37
C GLY A 15 -6.26 -5.81 -12.06
N THR A 16 -7.18 -4.97 -11.58
CA THR A 16 -7.00 -4.18 -10.35
C THR A 16 -7.89 -4.69 -9.24
N ALA A 17 -7.31 -5.05 -8.11
CA ALA A 17 -8.02 -5.34 -6.86
C ALA A 17 -8.07 -4.06 -6.02
N ILE A 18 -9.27 -3.52 -5.79
CA ILE A 18 -9.49 -2.38 -4.89
C ILE A 18 -9.96 -2.91 -3.55
N VAL A 19 -9.13 -2.72 -2.52
CA VAL A 19 -9.43 -3.03 -1.12
C VAL A 19 -9.85 -1.75 -0.41
N THR A 20 -11.05 -1.74 0.13
CA THR A 20 -11.62 -0.56 0.81
C THR A 20 -11.76 -0.82 2.31
N ILE A 21 -11.14 0.04 3.11
CA ILE A 21 -11.28 0.08 4.56
C ILE A 21 -12.59 0.79 4.89
N SER A 22 -13.51 0.15 5.58
CA SER A 22 -14.83 0.68 5.91
C SER A 22 -15.10 0.62 7.40
N ASN A 23 -15.09 1.77 8.05
CA ASN A 23 -15.60 2.04 9.40
C ASN A 23 -15.94 3.54 9.48
N PRO A 24 -16.94 4.00 8.70
CA PRO A 24 -17.19 5.43 8.51
C PRO A 24 -17.54 6.17 9.81
N ALA A 25 -18.17 5.49 10.77
CA ALA A 25 -18.48 6.08 12.08
C ALA A 25 -17.22 6.47 12.88
N LYS A 26 -16.07 5.86 12.60
CA LYS A 26 -14.78 6.10 13.26
C LYS A 26 -13.67 6.50 12.29
N ARG A 27 -13.99 7.20 11.19
CA ARG A 27 -13.03 7.63 10.17
C ARG A 27 -12.16 6.49 9.65
N ASN A 28 -12.79 5.35 9.40
CA ASN A 28 -12.14 4.13 8.92
C ASN A 28 -11.03 3.59 9.85
N ALA A 29 -11.15 3.83 11.16
CA ALA A 29 -10.26 3.22 12.14
C ALA A 29 -10.40 1.69 12.11
N MET A 30 -9.28 1.00 12.11
CA MET A 30 -9.17 -0.46 12.01
C MET A 30 -9.52 -1.12 13.33
N THR A 31 -10.48 -2.03 13.30
CA THR A 31 -10.79 -2.94 14.41
C THR A 31 -9.83 -4.11 14.44
N SER A 32 -9.78 -4.87 15.56
CA SER A 32 -8.97 -6.09 15.64
C SER A 32 -9.28 -7.10 14.55
N ASP A 33 -10.57 -7.26 14.20
CA ASP A 33 -11.00 -8.19 13.15
C ASP A 33 -10.56 -7.72 11.75
N MET A 34 -10.60 -6.41 11.51
CA MET A 34 -10.09 -5.86 10.25
C MET A 34 -8.58 -6.07 10.12
N TRP A 35 -7.81 -5.84 11.21
CA TRP A 35 -6.39 -6.11 11.21
C TRP A 35 -6.08 -7.58 10.94
N ARG A 36 -6.80 -8.50 11.59
CA ARG A 36 -6.65 -9.95 11.42
C ARG A 36 -6.97 -10.41 9.99
N ALA A 37 -7.93 -9.75 9.34
CA ALA A 37 -8.34 -10.11 7.98
C ALA A 37 -7.36 -9.68 6.88
N VAL A 38 -6.46 -8.71 7.12
CA VAL A 38 -5.56 -8.20 6.08
C VAL A 38 -4.60 -9.27 5.53
N PRO A 39 -3.87 -10.06 6.36
CA PRO A 39 -2.94 -11.05 5.83
C PRO A 39 -3.61 -12.06 4.90
N GLU A 40 -4.73 -12.63 5.33
CA GLU A 40 -5.51 -13.62 4.57
C GLU A 40 -6.05 -13.03 3.25
N LEU A 41 -6.53 -11.79 3.31
CA LEU A 41 -6.99 -11.05 2.13
C LEU A 41 -5.84 -10.84 1.13
N VAL A 42 -4.69 -10.39 1.60
CA VAL A 42 -3.51 -10.11 0.75
C VAL A 42 -2.98 -11.39 0.13
N GLU A 43 -2.88 -12.49 0.90
CA GLU A 43 -2.45 -13.80 0.40
C GLU A 43 -3.39 -14.31 -0.71
N ARG A 44 -4.70 -14.22 -0.53
CA ARG A 44 -5.68 -14.59 -1.55
C ARG A 44 -5.52 -13.77 -2.83
N LEU A 45 -5.31 -12.45 -2.71
CA LEU A 45 -5.11 -11.58 -3.87
C LEU A 45 -3.74 -11.81 -4.55
N ALA A 46 -2.73 -12.21 -3.79
CA ALA A 46 -1.44 -12.58 -4.34
C ALA A 46 -1.54 -13.83 -5.23
N GLY A 47 -2.31 -14.84 -4.82
CA GLY A 47 -2.54 -16.06 -5.59
C GLY A 47 -3.56 -15.94 -6.72
N ASP A 48 -4.28 -14.82 -6.84
CA ASP A 48 -5.25 -14.62 -7.91
C ASP A 48 -4.57 -14.08 -9.19
N CYS A 49 -4.47 -14.92 -10.23
CA CYS A 49 -3.86 -14.55 -11.51
C CYS A 49 -4.61 -13.43 -12.24
N SER A 50 -5.87 -13.18 -11.92
CA SER A 50 -6.64 -12.07 -12.49
C SER A 50 -6.23 -10.71 -11.87
N VAL A 51 -5.57 -10.71 -10.71
CA VAL A 51 -5.09 -9.51 -10.02
C VAL A 51 -3.66 -9.21 -10.46
N ARG A 52 -3.43 -8.00 -10.96
CA ARG A 52 -2.12 -7.48 -11.39
C ARG A 52 -1.65 -6.29 -10.55
N VAL A 53 -2.60 -5.59 -9.92
CA VAL A 53 -2.35 -4.40 -9.07
C VAL A 53 -3.28 -4.44 -7.87
N LEU A 54 -2.79 -4.07 -6.69
CA LEU A 54 -3.59 -3.84 -5.49
C LEU A 54 -3.70 -2.34 -5.23
N VAL A 55 -4.92 -1.85 -5.04
CA VAL A 55 -5.20 -0.49 -4.56
C VAL A 55 -5.84 -0.58 -3.18
N LEU A 56 -5.23 0.07 -2.19
CA LEU A 56 -5.79 0.21 -0.84
C LEU A 56 -6.38 1.61 -0.69
N THR A 57 -7.62 1.71 -0.26
CA THR A 57 -8.30 3.00 -0.03
C THR A 57 -9.24 2.94 1.18
N GLY A 58 -9.74 4.08 1.60
CA GLY A 58 -10.78 4.19 2.63
C GLY A 58 -12.14 4.52 2.04
N GLU A 59 -13.22 4.11 2.71
CA GLU A 59 -14.57 4.48 2.32
C GLU A 59 -14.83 5.97 2.54
N GLY A 60 -15.43 6.64 1.55
CA GLY A 60 -15.75 8.07 1.61
C GLY A 60 -14.54 8.97 1.56
N ASN A 61 -14.49 9.98 2.42
CA ASN A 61 -13.48 11.07 2.36
C ASN A 61 -12.33 10.87 3.34
N THR A 62 -12.11 9.67 3.86
CA THR A 62 -11.03 9.39 4.81
C THR A 62 -10.37 8.06 4.46
N PHE A 63 -9.06 8.03 4.40
CA PHE A 63 -8.33 6.79 4.20
C PHE A 63 -8.43 5.91 5.44
N CYS A 64 -7.77 6.28 6.53
CA CYS A 64 -7.81 5.54 7.79
C CYS A 64 -7.22 6.40 8.94
N ALA A 65 -7.98 6.56 10.01
CA ALA A 65 -7.55 7.32 11.20
C ALA A 65 -6.71 6.50 12.20
N GLY A 66 -6.32 5.29 11.84
CA GLY A 66 -5.48 4.42 12.66
C GLY A 66 -6.20 3.23 13.28
N ALA A 67 -5.73 2.76 14.43
CA ALA A 67 -6.40 1.69 15.15
C ALA A 67 -7.63 2.22 15.91
N ASP A 68 -8.67 1.42 16.01
CA ASP A 68 -9.81 1.74 16.87
C ASP A 68 -9.35 1.73 18.35
N ILE A 69 -9.45 2.90 19.01
CA ILE A 69 -9.02 3.09 20.40
C ILE A 69 -9.76 2.15 21.37
N GLY A 70 -11.04 1.85 21.09
CA GLY A 70 -11.81 0.87 21.87
C GLY A 70 -11.16 -0.50 21.85
N SER A 71 -10.82 -0.98 20.65
CA SER A 71 -10.12 -2.26 20.46
C SER A 71 -8.72 -2.28 21.09
N LEU A 72 -7.97 -1.16 21.02
CA LEU A 72 -6.66 -1.04 21.68
C LEU A 72 -6.76 -1.18 23.20
N ARG A 73 -7.82 -0.64 23.80
CA ARG A 73 -8.03 -0.72 25.25
C ARG A 73 -8.37 -2.14 25.71
N GLU A 74 -9.08 -2.90 24.88
CA GLU A 74 -9.52 -4.26 25.21
C GLU A 74 -8.43 -5.33 24.98
N SER A 75 -7.63 -5.18 23.95
CA SER A 75 -6.70 -6.23 23.46
C SER A 75 -5.21 -5.79 23.38
N GLY A 76 -4.84 -4.62 23.85
CA GLY A 76 -3.49 -4.10 24.06
C GLY A 76 -2.39 -4.61 23.12
N ASP A 77 -1.58 -5.55 23.60
CA ASP A 77 -0.44 -6.12 22.87
C ASP A 77 -0.83 -6.99 21.67
N GLU A 78 -1.95 -7.69 21.73
CA GLU A 78 -2.45 -8.51 20.63
C GLU A 78 -2.73 -7.63 19.39
N ASN A 79 -3.40 -6.49 19.58
CA ASN A 79 -3.69 -5.56 18.48
C ASN A 79 -2.42 -5.00 17.82
N ARG A 80 -1.35 -4.80 18.58
CA ARG A 80 -0.06 -4.37 18.01
C ARG A 80 0.54 -5.44 17.10
N GLY A 81 0.48 -6.70 17.51
CA GLY A 81 0.90 -7.83 16.69
C GLY A 81 0.09 -7.97 15.40
N LEU A 82 -1.23 -7.80 15.48
CA LEU A 82 -2.13 -7.84 14.33
C LEU A 82 -1.84 -6.71 13.32
N ALA A 83 -1.61 -5.49 13.79
CA ALA A 83 -1.28 -4.36 12.93
C ALA A 83 0.08 -4.55 12.23
N GLN A 84 1.06 -5.10 12.94
CA GLN A 84 2.37 -5.43 12.36
C GLN A 84 2.25 -6.54 11.32
N ALA A 85 1.51 -7.61 11.60
CA ALA A 85 1.28 -8.70 10.64
C ALA A 85 0.57 -8.20 9.37
N ALA A 86 -0.41 -7.32 9.51
CA ALA A 86 -1.11 -6.70 8.38
C ALA A 86 -0.17 -5.84 7.52
N GLU A 87 0.69 -5.03 8.15
CA GLU A 87 1.70 -4.23 7.46
C GLU A 87 2.70 -5.11 6.70
N GLU A 88 3.22 -6.16 7.36
CA GLU A 88 4.20 -7.06 6.76
C GLU A 88 3.60 -7.84 5.58
N ALA A 89 2.37 -8.34 5.71
CA ALA A 89 1.67 -9.01 4.61
C ALA A 89 1.49 -8.09 3.39
N LEU A 90 1.07 -6.84 3.62
CA LEU A 90 0.89 -5.86 2.54
C LEU A 90 2.22 -5.48 1.89
N ALA A 91 3.28 -5.30 2.66
CA ALA A 91 4.61 -5.01 2.12
C ALA A 91 5.19 -6.20 1.33
N ALA A 92 4.86 -7.43 1.73
CA ALA A 92 5.27 -8.65 1.02
C ALA A 92 4.41 -8.98 -0.20
N PHE A 93 3.36 -8.21 -0.50
CA PHE A 93 2.51 -8.45 -1.67
C PHE A 93 3.37 -8.43 -2.95
N PRO A 94 3.37 -9.50 -3.76
CA PRO A 94 4.38 -9.67 -4.81
C PRO A 94 4.14 -8.84 -6.07
N LYS A 95 2.96 -8.21 -6.18
CA LYS A 95 2.55 -7.38 -7.31
C LYS A 95 2.54 -5.90 -6.89
N PRO A 96 2.47 -4.93 -7.83
CA PRO A 96 2.37 -3.52 -7.48
C PRO A 96 1.20 -3.21 -6.54
N SER A 97 1.47 -2.37 -5.54
CA SER A 97 0.48 -1.91 -4.56
C SER A 97 0.48 -0.39 -4.44
N LEU A 98 -0.70 0.21 -4.38
CA LEU A 98 -0.93 1.65 -4.36
C LEU A 98 -1.90 2.03 -3.24
N ALA A 99 -1.53 2.97 -2.38
CA ALA A 99 -2.47 3.59 -1.44
C ALA A 99 -3.10 4.84 -2.09
N ALA A 100 -4.43 4.85 -2.17
CA ALA A 100 -5.22 5.99 -2.64
C ALA A 100 -5.81 6.72 -1.43
N ILE A 101 -5.28 7.92 -1.12
CA ILE A 101 -5.42 8.55 0.19
C ILE A 101 -6.25 9.82 0.10
N ARG A 102 -7.35 9.86 0.87
CA ARG A 102 -8.16 11.06 1.14
C ARG A 102 -8.18 11.36 2.62
N GLY A 103 -8.34 12.62 2.98
CA GLY A 103 -8.55 13.06 4.34
C GLY A 103 -7.48 12.53 5.31
N TYR A 104 -7.87 11.76 6.31
CA TYR A 104 -6.94 11.32 7.36
C TYR A 104 -6.24 10.01 7.01
N CYS A 105 -4.91 10.04 7.03
CA CYS A 105 -4.00 8.89 6.96
C CYS A 105 -3.10 8.93 8.21
N VAL A 106 -3.55 8.35 9.32
CA VAL A 106 -2.94 8.57 10.64
C VAL A 106 -2.67 7.24 11.36
N GLY A 107 -1.57 7.18 12.12
CA GLY A 107 -1.21 6.03 12.94
C GLY A 107 -1.13 4.74 12.15
N GLY A 108 -1.99 3.76 12.45
CA GLY A 108 -2.09 2.51 11.69
C GLY A 108 -2.47 2.70 10.23
N GLY A 109 -3.20 3.77 9.89
CA GLY A 109 -3.47 4.14 8.49
C GLY A 109 -2.19 4.54 7.75
N SER A 110 -1.33 5.36 8.37
CA SER A 110 -0.01 5.69 7.82
C SER A 110 0.89 4.45 7.71
N GLN A 111 0.76 3.50 8.63
CA GLN A 111 1.50 2.24 8.63
C GLN A 111 1.12 1.38 7.41
N LEU A 112 -0.17 1.23 7.12
CA LEU A 112 -0.65 0.53 5.93
C LEU A 112 -0.27 1.24 4.64
N ALA A 113 -0.42 2.58 4.59
CA ALA A 113 -0.03 3.36 3.41
C ALA A 113 1.47 3.25 3.12
N ALA A 114 2.32 3.26 4.15
CA ALA A 114 3.76 3.10 4.02
C ALA A 114 4.17 1.67 3.59
N ALA A 115 3.30 0.68 3.77
CA ALA A 115 3.53 -0.69 3.32
C ALA A 115 3.19 -0.90 1.84
N CYS A 116 2.40 -0.02 1.22
CA CYS A 116 2.21 -0.02 -0.23
C CYS A 116 3.46 0.49 -0.96
N ASP A 117 3.63 0.12 -2.23
CA ASP A 117 4.77 0.60 -3.04
C ASP A 117 4.66 2.10 -3.30
N LEU A 118 3.47 2.57 -3.66
CA LEU A 118 3.20 3.97 -4.01
C LEU A 118 2.01 4.53 -3.21
N ARG A 119 1.97 5.85 -3.05
CA ARG A 119 0.96 6.59 -2.30
C ARG A 119 0.53 7.81 -3.09
N PHE A 120 -0.70 7.82 -3.59
CA PHE A 120 -1.31 8.99 -4.21
C PHE A 120 -2.31 9.60 -3.24
N ALA A 121 -2.27 10.90 -3.10
CA ALA A 121 -3.12 11.64 -2.15
C ALA A 121 -3.96 12.70 -2.85
N GLU A 122 -5.15 12.94 -2.34
CA GLU A 122 -5.96 14.08 -2.70
C GLU A 122 -5.56 15.30 -1.87
N GLU A 123 -5.62 16.49 -2.44
CA GLU A 123 -5.41 17.75 -1.71
C GLU A 123 -6.25 17.80 -0.43
N GLY A 124 -5.70 18.39 0.63
CA GLY A 124 -6.33 18.40 1.94
C GLY A 124 -6.11 17.16 2.80
N ALA A 125 -5.47 16.12 2.28
CA ALA A 125 -5.12 14.96 3.10
C ALA A 125 -4.09 15.32 4.19
N LEU A 126 -4.25 14.66 5.36
CA LEU A 126 -3.44 14.86 6.56
C LEU A 126 -2.79 13.54 6.96
N PHE A 127 -1.49 13.60 7.21
CA PHE A 127 -0.65 12.45 7.54
C PHE A 127 -0.06 12.60 8.93
N GLY A 128 -0.01 11.52 9.69
CA GLY A 128 0.61 11.55 11.00
C GLY A 128 0.89 10.17 11.58
N ILE A 129 1.92 10.10 12.42
CA ILE A 129 2.31 8.88 13.13
C ILE A 129 2.31 9.21 14.62
N THR A 130 1.27 8.81 15.31
CA THR A 130 0.87 9.35 16.61
C THR A 130 1.14 8.47 17.85
N PRO A 131 1.97 7.39 17.81
CA PRO A 131 2.17 6.51 18.96
C PRO A 131 2.75 7.24 20.18
N ALA A 132 3.57 8.27 19.98
CA ALA A 132 4.13 9.05 21.09
C ALA A 132 3.05 9.76 21.94
N LYS A 133 1.90 10.11 21.36
CA LYS A 133 0.74 10.68 22.09
C LYS A 133 0.06 9.67 22.99
N LEU A 134 0.28 8.38 22.77
CA LEU A 134 -0.35 7.28 23.49
C LEU A 134 0.65 6.46 24.33
N GLY A 135 1.92 6.86 24.36
CA GLY A 135 2.97 6.09 25.01
C GLY A 135 3.26 4.72 24.38
N ILE A 136 2.90 4.55 23.10
CA ILE A 136 3.09 3.29 22.36
C ILE A 136 4.48 3.30 21.72
N VAL A 137 5.23 2.21 21.89
CA VAL A 137 6.48 1.98 21.16
C VAL A 137 6.14 1.54 19.74
N TYR A 138 6.54 2.35 18.75
CA TYR A 138 6.30 2.04 17.34
C TYR A 138 7.23 0.90 16.88
N PRO A 139 6.75 -0.09 16.10
CA PRO A 139 7.55 -1.24 15.72
C PRO A 139 8.82 -0.86 14.95
N ALA A 140 9.91 -1.58 15.20
CA ALA A 140 11.19 -1.30 14.56
C ALA A 140 11.14 -1.48 13.02
N ALA A 141 10.38 -2.46 12.52
CA ALA A 141 10.19 -2.68 11.09
C ALA A 141 9.47 -1.49 10.44
N SER A 142 8.34 -1.05 11.01
CA SER A 142 7.57 0.12 10.58
C SER A 142 8.39 1.40 10.63
N THR A 143 9.20 1.59 11.70
CA THR A 143 10.12 2.73 11.82
C THR A 143 11.14 2.74 10.69
N ARG A 144 11.76 1.59 10.38
CA ARG A 144 12.74 1.49 9.29
C ARG A 144 12.10 1.74 7.92
N ARG A 145 10.87 1.24 7.69
CA ARG A 145 10.11 1.49 6.46
C ARG A 145 9.85 2.99 6.29
N LEU A 146 9.38 3.65 7.34
CA LEU A 146 9.20 5.10 7.33
C LEU A 146 10.51 5.85 7.03
N VAL A 147 11.62 5.46 7.67
CA VAL A 147 12.94 6.08 7.43
C VAL A 147 13.39 5.92 5.98
N ARG A 148 13.11 4.79 5.33
CA ARG A 148 13.41 4.59 3.91
C ARG A 148 12.63 5.54 3.01
N LEU A 149 11.38 5.85 3.36
CA LEU A 149 10.52 6.77 2.59
C LEU A 149 10.93 8.23 2.77
N VAL A 150 11.09 8.69 4.02
CA VAL A 150 11.16 10.13 4.33
C VAL A 150 12.50 10.57 4.91
N GLY A 151 13.44 9.65 5.04
CA GLY A 151 14.72 9.88 5.70
C GLY A 151 14.59 9.97 7.23
N PRO A 152 15.74 9.87 7.96
CA PRO A 152 15.73 9.72 9.42
C PRO A 152 15.24 10.98 10.16
N ALA A 153 15.49 12.18 9.63
CA ALA A 153 15.08 13.42 10.28
C ALA A 153 13.57 13.61 10.25
N THR A 154 12.93 13.41 9.09
CA THR A 154 11.48 13.52 8.96
C THR A 154 10.76 12.40 9.71
N ALA A 155 11.28 11.17 9.67
CA ALA A 155 10.75 10.07 10.45
C ALA A 155 10.74 10.38 11.96
N LYS A 156 11.85 10.89 12.49
CA LYS A 156 11.93 11.33 13.90
C LYS A 156 10.96 12.47 14.20
N TYR A 157 10.84 13.45 13.31
CA TYR A 157 9.86 14.53 13.48
C TYR A 157 8.45 13.97 13.67
N LEU A 158 7.99 13.10 12.75
CA LEU A 158 6.66 12.51 12.79
C LEU A 158 6.46 11.63 14.04
N LEU A 159 7.45 10.79 14.37
CA LEU A 159 7.36 9.86 15.50
C LEU A 159 7.45 10.56 16.86
N PHE A 160 8.29 11.61 17.00
CA PHE A 160 8.50 12.30 18.27
C PHE A 160 7.38 13.27 18.58
N SER A 161 6.95 14.06 17.59
CA SER A 161 5.92 15.07 17.80
C SER A 161 4.50 14.50 17.75
N GLY A 162 4.28 13.46 16.93
CA GLY A 162 2.94 12.98 16.58
C GLY A 162 2.09 14.04 15.90
N GLU A 163 2.68 15.12 15.37
CA GLU A 163 1.96 16.16 14.62
C GLU A 163 1.47 15.64 13.28
N LEU A 164 0.40 16.26 12.80
CA LEU A 164 -0.09 16.03 11.45
C LEU A 164 0.63 16.96 10.47
N ILE A 165 0.96 16.43 9.30
CA ILE A 165 1.50 17.20 8.18
C ILE A 165 0.53 17.15 6.99
N GLY A 166 0.45 18.23 6.22
CA GLY A 166 -0.36 18.30 5.00
C GLY A 166 0.38 17.75 3.77
N CYS A 167 -0.33 17.72 2.66
CA CYS A 167 0.12 17.20 1.37
C CYS A 167 1.43 17.81 0.88
N GLU A 168 1.62 19.13 0.99
CA GLU A 168 2.85 19.81 0.54
C GLU A 168 4.10 19.22 1.21
N ARG A 169 4.06 19.09 2.54
CA ARG A 169 5.19 18.53 3.28
C ARG A 169 5.34 17.03 3.02
N ALA A 170 4.23 16.30 2.92
CA ALA A 170 4.24 14.88 2.63
C ALA A 170 4.88 14.59 1.26
N LEU A 171 4.53 15.35 0.22
CA LEU A 171 5.12 15.25 -1.11
C LEU A 171 6.61 15.62 -1.09
N ARG A 172 6.96 16.76 -0.49
CA ARG A 172 8.36 17.22 -0.42
C ARG A 172 9.30 16.23 0.31
N THR A 173 8.77 15.46 1.23
CA THR A 173 9.57 14.50 2.02
C THR A 173 9.56 13.07 1.46
N GLY A 174 8.79 12.81 0.41
CA GLY A 174 8.64 11.47 -0.17
C GLY A 174 7.67 10.57 0.60
N LEU A 175 6.89 11.11 1.54
CA LEU A 175 5.84 10.34 2.22
C LEU A 175 4.69 10.01 1.26
N VAL A 176 4.43 10.86 0.28
CA VAL A 176 3.52 10.59 -0.84
C VAL A 176 4.25 10.85 -2.16
N ASP A 177 3.85 10.13 -3.19
CA ASP A 177 4.50 10.16 -4.51
C ASP A 177 3.81 11.15 -5.45
N GLU A 178 2.50 11.38 -5.26
CA GLU A 178 1.71 12.31 -6.07
C GLU A 178 0.58 12.92 -5.23
N VAL A 179 0.27 14.20 -5.47
CA VAL A 179 -0.87 14.92 -4.88
C VAL A 179 -1.76 15.42 -6.00
N LEU A 180 -3.05 15.10 -5.91
CA LEU A 180 -4.06 15.37 -6.92
C LEU A 180 -5.07 16.41 -6.42
N PRO A 181 -5.60 17.27 -7.30
CA PRO A 181 -6.74 18.12 -6.96
C PRO A 181 -7.94 17.31 -6.45
N GLU A 182 -8.82 17.96 -5.69
CA GLU A 182 -10.05 17.34 -5.20
C GLU A 182 -10.88 16.74 -6.36
N GLY A 183 -11.30 15.48 -6.20
CA GLY A 183 -12.09 14.73 -7.18
C GLY A 183 -11.28 14.05 -8.28
N GLU A 184 -9.97 14.30 -8.41
CA GLU A 184 -9.13 13.71 -9.48
C GLU A 184 -8.46 12.40 -9.07
N LEU A 185 -8.41 12.06 -7.79
CA LEU A 185 -7.66 10.92 -7.27
C LEU A 185 -8.12 9.59 -7.90
N ASP A 186 -9.44 9.32 -7.95
CA ASP A 186 -9.95 8.04 -8.46
C ASP A 186 -9.59 7.82 -9.92
N LYS A 187 -9.74 8.86 -10.73
CA LYS A 187 -9.38 8.81 -12.15
C LYS A 187 -7.89 8.52 -12.32
N ARG A 188 -7.05 9.26 -11.60
CA ARG A 188 -5.59 9.09 -11.67
C ARG A 188 -5.14 7.69 -11.23
N VAL A 189 -5.71 7.17 -10.14
CA VAL A 189 -5.45 5.81 -9.63
C VAL A 189 -5.88 4.77 -10.66
N ALA A 190 -7.05 4.91 -11.27
CA ALA A 190 -7.54 3.98 -12.30
C ALA A 190 -6.63 4.00 -13.54
N ASP A 191 -6.29 5.18 -14.06
CA ASP A 191 -5.41 5.35 -15.22
C ASP A 191 -4.03 4.74 -14.95
N PHE A 192 -3.45 4.99 -13.77
CA PHE A 192 -2.14 4.45 -13.42
C PHE A 192 -2.17 2.93 -13.18
N SER A 193 -3.21 2.42 -12.54
CA SER A 193 -3.41 0.98 -12.36
C SER A 193 -3.53 0.26 -13.70
N ALA A 194 -4.21 0.83 -14.68
CA ALA A 194 -4.29 0.31 -16.04
C ALA A 194 -2.90 0.26 -16.72
N VAL A 195 -2.08 1.30 -16.51
CA VAL A 195 -0.69 1.29 -16.98
C VAL A 195 0.08 0.15 -16.32
N LEU A 196 0.04 0.01 -14.99
CA LEU A 196 0.73 -1.07 -14.28
C LEU A 196 0.25 -2.45 -14.74
N ALA A 197 -1.06 -2.64 -14.87
CA ALA A 197 -1.65 -3.90 -15.31
C ALA A 197 -1.24 -4.29 -16.75
N SER A 198 -0.86 -3.33 -17.59
CA SER A 198 -0.40 -3.58 -18.96
C SER A 198 1.08 -3.92 -19.09
N ARG A 199 1.86 -3.82 -18.02
CA ARG A 199 3.32 -4.06 -18.02
C ARG A 199 3.64 -5.50 -17.64
N SER A 200 4.87 -5.97 -17.97
CA SER A 200 5.36 -7.28 -17.56
C SER A 200 5.38 -7.40 -16.04
N GLN A 201 4.63 -8.36 -15.50
CA GLN A 201 4.64 -8.67 -14.07
C GLN A 201 5.99 -9.23 -13.61
N LEU A 202 6.70 -9.94 -14.49
CA LEU A 202 8.06 -10.41 -14.24
C LEU A 202 8.98 -9.25 -13.90
N THR A 203 8.99 -8.23 -14.75
CA THR A 203 9.83 -7.03 -14.54
C THR A 203 9.43 -6.29 -13.28
N GLN A 204 8.12 -6.15 -13.01
CA GLN A 204 7.62 -5.46 -11.83
C GLN A 204 8.00 -6.20 -10.55
N ALA A 205 7.84 -7.52 -10.49
CA ALA A 205 8.16 -8.33 -9.33
C ALA A 205 9.68 -8.32 -9.04
N ALA A 206 10.52 -8.46 -10.06
CA ALA A 206 11.96 -8.36 -9.91
C ALA A 206 12.39 -6.96 -9.42
N ALA A 207 11.83 -5.90 -10.04
CA ALA A 207 12.15 -4.52 -9.67
C ALA A 207 11.72 -4.21 -8.22
N LYS A 208 10.55 -4.70 -7.78
CA LYS A 208 10.08 -4.54 -6.40
C LYS A 208 11.02 -5.21 -5.42
N GLU A 209 11.38 -6.48 -5.65
CA GLU A 209 12.32 -7.20 -4.77
C GLU A 209 13.67 -6.49 -4.67
N PHE A 210 14.21 -6.01 -5.79
CA PHE A 210 15.49 -5.31 -5.81
C PHE A 210 15.44 -3.92 -5.16
N ALA A 211 14.30 -3.25 -5.22
CA ALA A 211 14.10 -1.96 -4.56
C ALA A 211 13.92 -2.10 -3.04
N ASP A 212 13.28 -3.18 -2.59
CA ASP A 212 12.97 -3.40 -1.17
C ASP A 212 14.18 -3.83 -0.34
N GLY A 213 15.22 -4.36 -0.98
CA GLY A 213 16.42 -4.79 -0.26
C GLY A 213 17.56 -5.25 -1.18
N PRO A 214 18.74 -5.53 -0.60
CA PRO A 214 19.85 -6.04 -1.37
C PRO A 214 19.52 -7.44 -1.90
N ALA A 215 19.54 -7.59 -3.23
CA ALA A 215 19.38 -8.89 -3.84
C ALA A 215 20.65 -9.73 -3.63
N SER A 216 20.49 -10.97 -3.17
CA SER A 216 21.60 -11.92 -3.16
C SER A 216 21.92 -12.36 -4.59
N PRO A 217 23.16 -12.89 -4.84
CA PRO A 217 23.50 -13.44 -6.14
C PRO A 217 22.53 -14.52 -6.62
N GLU A 218 22.01 -15.35 -5.70
CA GLU A 218 21.03 -16.41 -5.98
C GLU A 218 19.70 -15.81 -6.45
N ARG A 219 19.24 -14.72 -5.81
CA ARG A 219 18.00 -14.05 -6.23
C ARG A 219 18.16 -13.35 -7.57
N SER A 220 19.31 -12.74 -7.82
CA SER A 220 19.62 -12.16 -9.13
C SER A 220 19.62 -13.23 -10.23
N ALA A 221 20.29 -14.38 -9.99
CA ALA A 221 20.28 -15.50 -10.92
C ALA A 221 18.87 -16.07 -11.16
N TYR A 222 18.07 -16.18 -10.11
CA TYR A 222 16.67 -16.60 -10.24
C TYR A 222 15.88 -15.70 -11.20
N TRP A 223 15.95 -14.37 -11.02
CA TRP A 223 15.22 -13.44 -11.90
C TRP A 223 15.76 -13.44 -13.34
N GLU A 224 17.06 -13.63 -13.53
CA GLU A 224 17.65 -13.80 -14.87
C GLU A 224 17.14 -15.08 -15.56
N GLU A 225 16.98 -16.17 -14.81
CA GLU A 225 16.42 -17.42 -15.34
C GLU A 225 14.94 -17.26 -15.69
N GLN A 226 14.15 -16.64 -14.81
CA GLN A 226 12.75 -16.32 -15.10
C GLN A 226 12.62 -15.45 -16.36
N ALA A 227 13.46 -14.44 -16.52
CA ALA A 227 13.46 -13.58 -17.71
C ALA A 227 13.79 -14.35 -19.00
N ARG A 228 14.74 -15.29 -18.95
CA ARG A 228 15.06 -16.14 -20.10
C ARG A 228 13.92 -17.10 -20.48
N GLY A 229 13.20 -17.62 -19.49
CA GLY A 229 12.15 -18.62 -19.68
C GLY A 229 10.76 -18.04 -20.02
N SER A 230 10.48 -16.77 -19.68
CA SER A 230 9.13 -16.20 -19.77
C SER A 230 8.64 -15.85 -21.17
N GLY A 231 9.55 -15.54 -22.09
CA GLY A 231 9.19 -14.97 -23.40
C GLY A 231 8.83 -13.47 -23.37
N ASP A 232 8.67 -12.84 -22.20
CA ASP A 232 8.27 -11.45 -22.06
C ASP A 232 9.18 -10.47 -22.81
N THR A 233 10.49 -10.71 -22.79
CA THR A 233 11.45 -9.86 -23.53
C THR A 233 11.21 -9.92 -25.03
N ALA A 234 10.99 -11.12 -25.59
CA ALA A 234 10.75 -11.30 -27.02
C ALA A 234 9.41 -10.65 -27.43
N GLU A 235 8.36 -10.86 -26.65
CA GLU A 235 7.06 -10.21 -26.86
C GLU A 235 7.17 -8.69 -26.79
N GLY A 236 7.83 -8.16 -25.76
CA GLY A 236 7.97 -6.71 -25.58
C GLY A 236 8.70 -6.05 -26.76
N VAL A 237 9.79 -6.67 -27.24
CA VAL A 237 10.56 -6.19 -28.41
C VAL A 237 9.70 -6.26 -29.67
N THR A 238 9.03 -7.39 -29.91
CA THR A 238 8.16 -7.58 -31.08
C THR A 238 7.02 -6.56 -31.09
N ALA A 239 6.31 -6.41 -29.98
CA ALA A 239 5.22 -5.45 -29.83
C ALA A 239 5.68 -4.00 -30.10
N PHE A 240 6.88 -3.64 -29.60
CA PHE A 240 7.47 -2.33 -29.82
C PHE A 240 7.73 -2.07 -31.30
N LEU A 241 8.36 -3.02 -32.01
CA LEU A 241 8.66 -2.92 -33.44
C LEU A 241 7.37 -2.86 -34.28
N GLU A 242 6.35 -3.63 -33.91
CA GLU A 242 5.05 -3.68 -34.57
C GLU A 242 4.11 -2.53 -34.15
N ARG A 243 4.51 -1.68 -33.22
CA ARG A 243 3.71 -0.55 -32.68
C ARG A 243 2.35 -0.98 -32.13
N ARG A 244 2.29 -2.13 -31.46
CA ARG A 244 1.10 -2.66 -30.78
C ARG A 244 1.33 -2.75 -29.25
N ALA A 245 0.25 -2.94 -28.51
CA ALA A 245 0.35 -3.27 -27.10
C ALA A 245 0.95 -4.68 -26.91
N PRO A 246 1.90 -4.87 -25.97
CA PRO A 246 2.42 -6.19 -25.64
C PRO A 246 1.40 -7.02 -24.87
N ARG A 247 1.56 -8.35 -24.95
CA ARG A 247 0.77 -9.33 -24.20
C ARG A 247 1.73 -10.20 -23.40
N PHE A 248 1.86 -9.88 -22.11
CA PHE A 248 2.73 -10.60 -21.21
C PHE A 248 1.98 -11.70 -20.49
N ASP A 249 2.45 -12.94 -20.58
CA ASP A 249 1.80 -14.12 -20.04
C ASP A 249 2.38 -14.58 -18.69
N TRP A 250 3.59 -14.09 -18.34
CA TRP A 250 4.18 -14.43 -17.05
C TRP A 250 3.36 -13.86 -15.88
N THR A 251 3.13 -14.68 -14.87
CA THR A 251 2.40 -14.31 -13.64
C THR A 251 3.19 -14.73 -12.40
N VAL A 252 3.04 -13.96 -11.32
CA VAL A 252 3.60 -14.30 -10.01
C VAL A 252 2.88 -15.51 -9.44
#